data_83a60d67f1a00ec06712ba5b7068517f
#
_entry.id   83a60d67f1a00ec06712ba5b7068517f
#
_cell.length_a   1.000
_cell.length_b   1.000
_cell.length_c   1.000
_cell.angle_alpha   90.00
_cell.angle_beta   90.00
_cell.angle_gamma   90.00
#
_symmetry.space_group_name_H-M   'P 1'
#
loop_
_entity.id
_entity.type
_entity.pdbx_description
1 polymer ?
#
loop_
_entity_poly.entity_id
_entity_poly.type
_entity_poly.pdbx_seq_one_letter_code
_entity_poly.pdbx_strand_id
1 'polypeptide(L)'
;GFLLKPRIKIFTKSQSGRIEGKVFPRDADPIVKAVMGSDTATAIPEREGEFKIVGLNAGTYQVIIDAQNGYIDTTIHNVVVRKGEDTHLAAITLHK
;
A
#
# COMPACT_ATOMS: atom_id res chain seq x y z
N GLY A 1 -22.23 -35.96 1.43
CA GLY A 1 -21.83 -35.28 1.32
C GLY A 1 -21.52 -34.75 1.34
N PHE A 2 -21.49 -34.52 1.50
CA PHE A 2 -21.03 -33.83 1.49
C PHE A 2 -20.52 -33.04 1.51
N LEU A 3 -20.53 -32.85 1.55
CA LEU A 3 -20.02 -32.07 1.51
C LEU A 3 -19.52 -31.35 1.52
N LEU A 4 -19.44 -31.00 1.62
CA LEU A 4 -18.92 -30.18 1.46
C LEU A 4 -18.42 -29.46 1.65
N LYS A 5 -18.25 -29.19 1.88
CA LYS A 5 -17.63 -28.39 2.06
C LYS A 5 -17.15 -27.56 1.98
N PRO A 6 -17.05 -27.24 2.17
CA PRO A 6 -16.60 -26.31 2.14
C PRO A 6 -16.11 -25.64 2.05
N ARG A 7 -16.08 -25.23 2.06
CA ARG A 7 -15.46 -24.48 1.96
C ARG A 7 -15.23 -23.60 1.98
N ILE A 8 -15.25 -23.20 2.10
CA ILE A 8 -15.01 -22.36 2.15
C ILE A 8 -14.46 -21.70 2.14
N LYS A 9 -14.22 -21.34 2.11
CA LYS A 9 -13.49 -20.66 2.22
C LYS A 9 -13.35 -19.77 1.95
N ILE A 10 -13.61 -19.89 1.67
CA ILE A 10 -13.56 -18.76 1.40
C ILE A 10 -12.80 -17.67 1.74
N PHE A 11 -11.93 -17.61 1.79
CA PHE A 11 -11.45 -16.52 2.40
C PHE A 11 -11.09 -15.44 1.47
N THR A 12 -11.77 -14.38 1.63
CA THR A 12 -11.57 -13.26 0.81
C THR A 12 -10.22 -12.61 1.01
N LYS A 13 -9.64 -12.72 2.18
CA LYS A 13 -8.38 -12.06 2.36
C LYS A 13 -7.26 -12.67 1.53
N SER A 14 -7.42 -13.90 1.08
CA SER A 14 -6.44 -14.46 0.17
C SER A 14 -6.58 -13.91 -1.23
N GLN A 15 -7.61 -13.12 -1.49
CA GLN A 15 -7.84 -12.51 -2.80
C GLN A 15 -7.22 -11.13 -2.93
N SER A 16 -6.80 -10.52 -1.83
CA SER A 16 -6.28 -9.17 -1.85
C SER A 16 -4.82 -9.14 -1.46
N GLY A 17 -4.12 -8.11 -1.92
CA GLY A 17 -2.74 -7.89 -1.57
C GLY A 17 -2.56 -6.67 -0.72
N ARG A 18 -1.31 -6.40 -0.31
CA ARG A 18 -0.98 -5.28 0.55
C ARG A 18 0.32 -4.64 0.08
N ILE A 19 0.44 -3.34 0.37
CA ILE A 19 1.68 -2.61 0.17
C ILE A 19 2.11 -2.08 1.52
N GLU A 20 3.37 -2.32 1.89
CA GLU A 20 3.92 -1.88 3.17
C GLU A 20 5.23 -1.16 2.94
N GLY A 21 5.53 -0.18 3.78
CA GLY A 21 6.79 0.52 3.68
C GLY A 21 6.94 1.52 4.79
N LYS A 22 7.99 2.34 4.70
CA LYS A 22 8.27 3.40 5.67
C LYS A 22 8.62 4.67 4.93
N VAL A 23 8.20 5.80 5.49
CA VAL A 23 8.48 7.12 4.92
C VAL A 23 9.07 8.00 6.01
N PHE A 24 10.17 8.67 5.69
CA PHE A 24 10.85 9.57 6.61
C PHE A 24 11.08 10.92 5.93
N PRO A 25 11.18 11.99 6.68
CA PRO A 25 10.94 12.11 8.12
C PRO A 25 9.45 12.33 8.41
N ARG A 26 9.06 12.14 9.64
CA ARG A 26 7.69 12.36 10.06
C ARG A 26 7.25 13.81 9.90
N ASP A 27 8.21 14.72 9.98
CA ASP A 27 7.94 16.14 9.84
C ASP A 27 7.34 16.50 8.50
N ALA A 28 7.51 15.63 7.49
CA ALA A 28 6.91 15.85 6.19
C ALA A 28 5.41 15.61 6.20
N ASP A 29 4.88 15.01 7.27
CA ASP A 29 3.46 14.70 7.42
C ASP A 29 2.91 14.05 6.16
N PRO A 30 3.54 12.96 5.70
CA PRO A 30 3.23 12.40 4.39
C PRO A 30 1.91 11.64 4.38
N ILE A 31 1.26 11.65 3.22
CA ILE A 31 0.10 10.82 2.95
C ILE A 31 0.47 9.92 1.79
N VAL A 32 0.24 8.62 1.94
CA VAL A 32 0.62 7.64 0.93
C VAL A 32 -0.62 7.20 0.17
N LYS A 33 -0.55 7.27 -1.17
CA LYS A 33 -1.66 6.89 -2.03
C LYS A 33 -1.20 5.85 -3.02
N ALA A 34 -1.95 4.77 -3.15
CA ALA A 34 -1.71 3.76 -4.17
C ALA A 34 -2.77 3.92 -5.24
N VAL A 35 -2.35 4.12 -6.48
CA VAL A 35 -3.26 4.43 -7.58
C VAL A 35 -3.10 3.40 -8.68
N MET A 36 -4.21 2.83 -9.13
CA MET A 36 -4.24 1.94 -10.28
C MET A 36 -5.49 2.28 -11.09
N GLY A 37 -5.27 2.93 -12.25
CA GLY A 37 -6.39 3.39 -13.06
C GLY A 37 -7.23 4.39 -12.29
N SER A 38 -8.49 4.08 -12.08
CA SER A 38 -9.39 4.93 -11.33
C SER A 38 -9.46 4.58 -9.85
N ASP A 39 -8.75 3.52 -9.44
CA ASP A 39 -8.77 3.07 -8.05
C ASP A 39 -7.67 3.76 -7.27
N THR A 40 -8.01 4.29 -6.11
CA THR A 40 -7.07 4.95 -5.23
C THR A 40 -7.29 4.47 -3.80
N ALA A 41 -6.20 4.07 -3.15
CA ALA A 41 -6.23 3.70 -1.74
C ALA A 41 -5.25 4.60 -1.01
N THR A 42 -5.61 5.03 0.18
CA THR A 42 -4.82 6.02 0.93
C THR A 42 -4.46 5.45 2.29
N ALA A 43 -3.25 5.74 2.73
CA ALA A 43 -2.81 5.39 4.07
C ALA A 43 -2.02 6.56 4.66
N ILE A 44 -2.16 6.72 5.97
CA ILE A 44 -1.40 7.73 6.71
C ILE A 44 -0.36 6.97 7.53
N PRO A 45 0.94 7.26 7.32
CA PRO A 45 1.98 6.56 8.07
C PRO A 45 1.81 6.73 9.57
N GLU A 46 2.18 5.69 10.28
CA GLU A 46 2.10 5.70 11.73
C GLU A 46 3.27 6.45 12.31
N ARG A 47 3.31 6.44 13.64
CA ARG A 47 4.26 7.24 14.40
C ARG A 47 5.71 7.03 13.98
N GLU A 48 6.05 5.82 13.56
CA GLU A 48 7.41 5.49 13.15
C GLU A 48 7.63 5.57 11.65
N GLY A 49 6.65 6.13 10.93
CA GLY A 49 6.75 6.27 9.50
C GLY A 49 6.26 5.07 8.72
N GLU A 50 5.84 4.02 9.39
CA GLU A 50 5.35 2.82 8.72
C GLU A 50 3.96 3.03 8.16
N PHE A 51 3.75 2.56 6.93
CA PHE A 51 2.44 2.59 6.34
C PHE A 51 2.09 1.21 5.80
N LYS A 52 0.79 0.95 5.74
CA LYS A 52 0.28 -0.31 5.22
C LYS A 52 -1.03 -0.02 4.50
N ILE A 53 -1.09 -0.41 3.23
CA ILE A 53 -2.30 -0.30 2.43
C ILE A 53 -2.79 -1.71 2.17
N VAL A 54 -3.99 -2.02 2.64
CA VAL A 54 -4.53 -3.37 2.58
C VAL A 54 -5.73 -3.43 1.65
N GLY A 55 -6.13 -4.64 1.29
CA GLY A 55 -7.35 -4.83 0.50
C GLY A 55 -7.20 -4.44 -0.95
N LEU A 56 -5.98 -4.49 -1.49
CA LEU A 56 -5.73 -4.07 -2.86
C LEU A 56 -5.97 -5.23 -3.84
N ASN A 57 -6.55 -4.91 -4.97
CA ASN A 57 -6.65 -5.87 -6.06
C ASN A 57 -5.27 -6.07 -6.69
N ALA A 58 -5.06 -7.25 -7.25
CA ALA A 58 -3.80 -7.51 -7.94
C ALA A 58 -3.65 -6.58 -9.13
N GLY A 59 -2.45 -6.11 -9.36
CA GLY A 59 -2.16 -5.20 -10.46
C GLY A 59 -0.92 -4.39 -10.21
N THR A 60 -0.67 -3.44 -11.08
CA THR A 60 0.49 -2.55 -10.97
C THR A 60 0.02 -1.18 -10.55
N TYR A 61 0.61 -0.68 -9.47
CA TYR A 61 0.21 0.58 -8.85
C TYR A 61 1.31 1.61 -8.95
N GLN A 62 0.91 2.88 -8.87
CA GLN A 62 1.83 3.96 -8.55
C GLN A 62 1.59 4.31 -7.08
N VAL A 63 2.67 4.46 -6.33
CA VAL A 63 2.58 4.87 -4.94
C VAL A 63 3.05 6.31 -4.86
N ILE A 64 2.12 7.20 -4.54
CA ILE A 64 2.38 8.63 -4.49
C ILE A 64 2.48 9.03 -3.02
N ILE A 65 3.59 9.64 -2.67
CA ILE A 65 3.79 10.14 -1.31
C ILE A 65 3.64 11.64 -1.38
N ASP A 66 2.52 12.11 -0.82
CA ASP A 66 2.16 13.52 -0.81
C ASP A 66 2.76 14.14 0.44
N ALA A 67 3.81 14.92 0.25
CA ALA A 67 4.56 15.47 1.36
C ALA A 67 4.10 16.88 1.68
N GLN A 68 4.25 17.27 2.94
CA GLN A 68 3.86 18.59 3.43
C GLN A 68 5.10 19.30 3.95
N ASN A 69 4.88 20.50 4.47
CA ASN A 69 5.92 21.25 5.21
C ASN A 69 7.18 21.53 4.41
N GLY A 70 7.02 21.73 3.09
CA GLY A 70 8.13 22.07 2.21
C GLY A 70 8.88 20.89 1.66
N TYR A 71 8.48 19.68 2.00
CA TYR A 71 9.09 18.48 1.43
C TYR A 71 8.52 18.21 0.03
N ILE A 72 9.31 17.56 -0.79
CA ILE A 72 8.95 17.28 -2.18
C ILE A 72 8.21 15.96 -2.26
N ASP A 73 7.10 15.95 -3.00
CA ASP A 73 6.34 14.73 -3.23
C ASP A 73 7.18 13.72 -4.00
N THR A 74 6.93 12.45 -3.73
CA THR A 74 7.66 11.36 -4.38
C THR A 74 6.67 10.35 -4.93
N THR A 75 6.95 9.83 -6.13
CA THR A 75 6.12 8.80 -6.74
C THR A 75 6.98 7.59 -7.05
N ILE A 76 6.48 6.41 -6.66
CA ILE A 76 7.14 5.15 -6.96
C ILE A 76 6.27 4.44 -8.00
N HIS A 77 6.88 4.10 -9.13
CA HIS A 77 6.18 3.46 -10.23
C HIS A 77 6.37 1.94 -10.20
N ASN A 78 5.48 1.25 -10.90
CA ASN A 78 5.60 -0.18 -11.14
C ASN A 78 5.61 -0.99 -9.84
N VAL A 79 4.74 -0.63 -8.91
CA VAL A 79 4.57 -1.37 -7.67
C VAL A 79 3.57 -2.48 -7.94
N VAL A 80 4.05 -3.71 -8.00
CA VAL A 80 3.23 -4.86 -8.36
C VAL A 80 2.63 -5.48 -7.12
N VAL A 81 1.31 -5.62 -7.12
CA VAL A 81 0.57 -6.26 -6.03
C VAL A 81 0.01 -7.57 -6.56
N ARG A 82 0.20 -8.65 -5.80
CA ARG A 82 -0.28 -9.97 -6.15
C ARG A 82 -1.25 -10.46 -5.11
N LYS A 83 -2.14 -11.35 -5.54
CA LYS A 83 -3.13 -11.92 -4.65
C LYS A 83 -2.48 -12.57 -3.44
N GLY A 84 -2.96 -12.21 -2.27
CA GLY A 84 -2.54 -12.84 -1.02
C GLY A 84 -1.12 -12.56 -0.60
N GLU A 85 -0.44 -11.61 -1.26
CA GLU A 85 0.95 -11.32 -0.97
C GLU A 85 1.13 -9.90 -0.48
N ASP A 86 2.19 -9.71 0.28
CA ASP A 86 2.59 -8.39 0.75
C ASP A 86 3.69 -7.87 -0.17
N THR A 87 3.56 -6.63 -0.59
CA THR A 87 4.60 -5.95 -1.35
C THR A 87 5.31 -5.01 -0.40
N HIS A 88 6.60 -5.26 -0.17
CA HIS A 88 7.40 -4.42 0.73
C HIS A 88 8.23 -3.45 -0.07
N LEU A 89 8.10 -2.18 0.27
CA LEU A 89 8.89 -1.14 -0.37
C LEU A 89 10.08 -0.79 0.49
N ALA A 90 11.18 -0.40 -0.14
CA ALA A 90 12.33 0.11 0.60
C ALA A 90 11.93 1.39 1.31
N ALA A 91 12.63 1.70 2.40
CA ALA A 91 12.36 2.93 3.13
C ALA A 91 12.54 4.13 2.20
N ILE A 92 11.63 5.08 2.33
CA ILE A 92 11.59 6.26 1.47
C ILE A 92 11.97 7.46 2.31
N THR A 93 12.98 8.21 1.87
CA THR A 93 13.39 9.43 2.56
C THR A 93 13.01 10.61 1.70
N LEU A 94 12.19 11.49 2.25
CA LEU A 94 11.76 12.69 1.56
C LEU A 94 12.77 13.80 1.74
N HIS A 95 12.81 14.70 0.77
CA HIS A 95 13.74 15.82 0.77
C HIS A 95 13.00 17.13 0.53
N LYS A 96 13.57 18.21 0.96
CA LYS A 96 13.03 19.53 0.71
C LYS A 96 13.53 20.09 -0.61
#